data_61c91702b17a058ae0fc961fe301d0e2
#
_entry.id   61c91702b17a058ae0fc961fe301d0e2
#
_cell.length_a   1.000
_cell.length_b   1.000
_cell.length_c   1.000
_cell.angle_alpha   90.00
_cell.angle_beta   90.00
_cell.angle_gamma   90.00
#
_symmetry.space_group_name_H-M   'P 1'
#
loop_
_entity.id
_entity.type
_entity.pdbx_description
1 polymer ?
#
loop_
_entity_poly.entity_id
_entity_poly.type
_entity_poly.pdbx_seq_one_letter_code
_entity_poly.pdbx_strand_id
1 'polypeptide(L)'
;MTTPTNYIATWFYKESKEDASFYPQAGKRGDSALVHSIYMQIQVPFFTTFRHYHPNDKLLFFSNLDQFPDYLERLFKELRIETVTLPYLCIPPKGWYGAWRNQFYLYDILRYMEKRMQADDTLLICDADCLCMRPLGQLFSDTRKYGSALYDASDRPDLKVNGITLKELSLIHISEPTRPEPIS
;
A
#
# COMPACT_ATOMS: atom_id res chain seq x y z
N MET A 1 -2.91 -22.49 -20.19
CA MET A 1 -2.60 -21.11 -19.76
C MET A 1 -3.48 -20.82 -18.57
N THR A 2 -2.92 -20.42 -17.45
CA THR A 2 -3.68 -20.00 -16.26
C THR A 2 -4.26 -18.61 -16.49
N THR A 3 -5.50 -18.40 -16.07
CA THR A 3 -6.12 -17.05 -16.13
C THR A 3 -5.34 -16.09 -15.21
N PRO A 4 -4.94 -14.91 -15.71
CA PRO A 4 -4.28 -13.90 -14.88
C PRO A 4 -5.11 -13.52 -13.66
N THR A 5 -4.44 -13.37 -12.52
CA THR A 5 -5.07 -13.00 -11.25
C THR A 5 -4.90 -11.50 -10.98
N ASN A 6 -5.95 -10.83 -10.57
CA ASN A 6 -5.85 -9.49 -9.98
C ASN A 6 -5.80 -9.63 -8.46
N TYR A 7 -4.78 -9.06 -7.87
CA TYR A 7 -4.64 -8.90 -6.42
C TYR A 7 -4.95 -7.45 -6.05
N ILE A 8 -5.78 -7.27 -5.04
CA ILE A 8 -6.09 -5.97 -4.45
C ILE A 8 -5.73 -6.06 -2.97
N ALA A 9 -4.87 -5.19 -2.52
CA ALA A 9 -4.26 -5.29 -1.21
C ALA A 9 -4.32 -3.97 -0.45
N THR A 10 -4.45 -4.10 0.85
CA THR A 10 -4.13 -3.05 1.81
C THR A 10 -3.38 -3.64 2.99
N TRP A 11 -2.92 -2.80 3.90
CA TRP A 11 -2.07 -3.23 4.97
C TRP A 11 -2.23 -2.39 6.24
N PHE A 12 -1.82 -2.97 7.35
CA PHE A 12 -1.64 -2.29 8.62
C PHE A 12 -0.46 -2.88 9.37
N TYR A 13 0.49 -2.05 9.75
CA TYR A 13 1.59 -2.41 10.63
C TYR A 13 1.38 -1.80 12.00
N LYS A 14 1.27 -2.64 13.03
CA LYS A 14 1.22 -2.19 14.43
C LYS A 14 2.62 -1.90 14.90
N GLU A 15 2.91 -0.62 15.15
CA GLU A 15 4.21 -0.16 15.63
C GLU A 15 4.43 -0.53 17.10
N SER A 16 5.69 -0.79 17.47
CA SER A 16 6.10 -0.94 18.86
C SER A 16 6.20 0.42 19.55
N LYS A 17 6.27 0.44 20.88
CA LYS A 17 6.43 1.70 21.63
C LYS A 17 7.75 2.40 21.31
N GLU A 18 8.81 1.64 21.06
CA GLU A 18 10.16 2.15 20.78
C GLU A 18 10.27 2.81 19.41
N ASP A 19 9.51 2.30 18.44
CA ASP A 19 9.59 2.72 17.04
C ASP A 19 8.38 3.53 16.57
N ALA A 20 7.42 3.81 17.47
CA ALA A 20 6.17 4.46 17.10
C ALA A 20 6.39 5.86 16.54
N SER A 21 5.98 6.04 15.30
CA SER A 21 5.91 7.29 14.59
C SER A 21 4.64 8.08 14.95
N PHE A 22 4.61 9.35 14.61
CA PHE A 22 3.41 10.17 14.80
C PHE A 22 2.50 10.06 13.59
N TYR A 23 1.21 9.85 13.82
CA TYR A 23 0.15 9.80 12.81
C TYR A 23 -0.63 11.11 12.82
N PRO A 24 -0.32 12.08 11.93
CA PRO A 24 -0.92 13.40 11.95
C PRO A 24 -2.44 13.40 11.87
N GLN A 25 -3.02 12.54 11.04
CA GLN A 25 -4.47 12.43 10.86
C GLN A 25 -5.20 11.88 12.08
N ALA A 26 -4.52 11.11 12.92
CA ALA A 26 -5.09 10.62 14.17
C ALA A 26 -4.68 11.47 15.39
N GLY A 27 -3.73 12.40 15.23
CA GLY A 27 -3.19 13.23 16.30
C GLY A 27 -2.52 12.43 17.43
N LYS A 28 -2.07 11.19 17.15
CA LYS A 28 -1.53 10.24 18.13
C LYS A 28 -0.35 9.46 17.55
N ARG A 29 0.37 8.77 18.43
CA ARG A 29 1.44 7.85 18.05
C ARG A 29 0.87 6.52 17.54
N GLY A 30 1.58 5.85 16.64
CA GLY A 30 1.18 4.60 16.01
C GLY A 30 0.99 3.41 16.95
N ASP A 31 1.61 3.44 18.15
CA ASP A 31 1.43 2.43 19.20
C ASP A 31 0.14 2.61 20.02
N SER A 32 -0.62 3.69 19.81
CA SER A 32 -1.83 3.97 20.59
C SER A 32 -3.01 3.07 20.21
N ALA A 33 -3.82 2.70 21.21
CA ALA A 33 -5.04 1.92 21.00
C ALA A 33 -6.04 2.63 20.06
N LEU A 34 -6.06 3.97 20.08
CA LEU A 34 -6.93 4.75 19.19
C LEU A 34 -6.52 4.59 17.72
N VAL A 35 -5.23 4.73 17.41
CA VAL A 35 -4.73 4.52 16.04
C VAL A 35 -5.04 3.11 15.58
N HIS A 36 -4.76 2.10 16.42
CA HIS A 36 -5.08 0.72 16.10
C HIS A 36 -6.59 0.54 15.82
N SER A 37 -7.46 1.07 16.68
CA SER A 37 -8.92 0.98 16.48
C SER A 37 -9.37 1.63 15.17
N ILE A 38 -8.88 2.83 14.85
CA ILE A 38 -9.21 3.53 13.60
C ILE A 38 -8.79 2.70 12.39
N TYR A 39 -7.55 2.22 12.37
CA TYR A 39 -7.04 1.45 11.23
C TYR A 39 -7.71 0.08 11.06
N MET A 40 -8.20 -0.53 12.14
CA MET A 40 -9.03 -1.73 12.03
C MET A 40 -10.43 -1.42 11.47
N GLN A 41 -11.03 -0.28 11.87
CA GLN A 41 -12.37 0.10 11.41
C GLN A 41 -12.41 0.50 9.94
N ILE A 42 -11.40 1.21 9.43
CA ILE A 42 -11.35 1.61 8.01
C ILE A 42 -11.20 0.42 7.04
N GLN A 43 -10.77 -0.77 7.52
CA GLN A 43 -10.77 -1.98 6.71
C GLN A 43 -12.18 -2.39 6.26
N VAL A 44 -13.21 -2.07 7.05
CA VAL A 44 -14.59 -2.44 6.75
C VAL A 44 -15.07 -1.80 5.43
N PRO A 45 -15.10 -0.47 5.28
CA PRO A 45 -15.51 0.16 4.03
C PRO A 45 -14.56 -0.17 2.87
N PHE A 46 -13.25 -0.27 3.12
CA PHE A 46 -12.30 -0.69 2.09
C PHE A 46 -12.70 -2.02 1.47
N PHE A 47 -12.70 -3.10 2.24
CA PHE A 47 -12.96 -4.43 1.71
C PHE A 47 -14.39 -4.62 1.21
N THR A 48 -15.37 -3.97 1.82
CA THR A 48 -16.76 -4.05 1.36
C THR A 48 -16.93 -3.43 -0.03
N THR A 49 -16.35 -2.25 -0.27
CA THR A 49 -16.47 -1.58 -1.57
C THR A 49 -15.65 -2.30 -2.64
N PHE A 50 -14.43 -2.74 -2.33
CA PHE A 50 -13.65 -3.52 -3.28
C PHE A 50 -14.30 -4.86 -3.61
N ARG A 51 -14.84 -5.60 -2.67
CA ARG A 51 -15.54 -6.87 -2.95
C ARG A 51 -16.81 -6.66 -3.77
N HIS A 52 -17.50 -5.54 -3.58
CA HIS A 52 -18.69 -5.20 -4.37
C HIS A 52 -18.36 -5.08 -5.87
N TYR A 53 -17.32 -4.34 -6.22
CA TYR A 53 -16.93 -4.12 -7.61
C TYR A 53 -15.99 -5.19 -8.18
N HIS A 54 -15.36 -5.99 -7.32
CA HIS A 54 -14.37 -7.03 -7.64
C HIS A 54 -14.73 -8.38 -6.99
N PRO A 55 -15.87 -8.98 -7.36
CA PRO A 55 -16.40 -10.18 -6.66
C PRO A 55 -15.47 -11.39 -6.77
N ASN A 56 -14.65 -11.48 -7.81
CA ASN A 56 -13.80 -12.64 -8.11
C ASN A 56 -12.30 -12.39 -7.91
N ASP A 57 -11.88 -11.14 -7.71
CA ASP A 57 -10.48 -10.80 -7.52
C ASP A 57 -9.97 -11.22 -6.14
N LYS A 58 -8.66 -11.39 -5.99
CA LYS A 58 -8.02 -11.75 -4.72
C LYS A 58 -7.84 -10.51 -3.87
N LEU A 59 -8.53 -10.47 -2.72
CA LEU A 59 -8.36 -9.39 -1.75
C LEU A 59 -7.44 -9.86 -0.63
N LEU A 60 -6.41 -9.06 -0.34
CA LEU A 60 -5.36 -9.36 0.63
C LEU A 60 -5.28 -8.30 1.71
N PHE A 61 -5.11 -8.74 2.94
CA PHE A 61 -4.77 -7.87 4.07
C PHE A 61 -3.43 -8.28 4.65
N PHE A 62 -2.46 -7.39 4.57
CA PHE A 62 -1.13 -7.59 5.14
C PHE A 62 -1.01 -6.95 6.51
N SER A 63 -0.47 -7.68 7.48
CA SER A 63 -0.22 -7.15 8.81
C SER A 63 0.90 -7.91 9.51
N ASN A 64 1.46 -7.32 10.56
CA ASN A 64 2.31 -8.03 11.53
C ASN A 64 1.50 -8.63 12.70
N LEU A 65 0.17 -8.55 12.63
CA LEU A 65 -0.73 -9.16 13.60
C LEU A 65 -1.23 -10.51 13.10
N ASP A 66 -1.45 -11.41 14.01
CA ASP A 66 -2.04 -12.75 13.81
C ASP A 66 -3.49 -12.86 14.32
N GLN A 67 -3.97 -11.84 15.04
CA GLN A 67 -5.32 -11.78 15.60
C GLN A 67 -5.93 -10.40 15.33
N PHE A 68 -7.20 -10.40 14.99
CA PHE A 68 -7.97 -9.20 14.69
C PHE A 68 -9.23 -9.13 15.56
N PRO A 69 -9.86 -7.95 15.68
CA PRO A 69 -11.17 -7.85 16.34
C PRO A 69 -12.20 -8.78 15.69
N ASP A 70 -13.08 -9.42 16.48
CA ASP A 70 -14.07 -10.41 16.03
C ASP A 70 -14.92 -9.94 14.84
N TYR A 71 -15.28 -8.65 14.81
CA TYR A 71 -16.07 -8.10 13.70
C TYR A 71 -15.28 -8.11 12.39
N LEU A 72 -13.96 -7.91 12.46
CA LEU A 72 -13.10 -7.88 11.29
C LEU A 72 -12.78 -9.31 10.81
N GLU A 73 -12.55 -10.25 11.72
CA GLU A 73 -12.37 -11.66 11.36
C GLU A 73 -13.61 -12.23 10.68
N ARG A 74 -14.81 -11.90 11.19
CA ARG A 74 -16.07 -12.26 10.53
C ARG A 74 -16.18 -11.67 9.13
N LEU A 75 -15.89 -10.37 8.98
CA LEU A 75 -15.89 -9.69 7.68
C LEU A 75 -14.91 -10.34 6.71
N PHE A 76 -13.69 -10.61 7.15
CA PHE A 76 -12.67 -11.23 6.31
C PHE A 76 -13.12 -12.60 5.79
N LYS A 77 -13.71 -13.40 6.66
CA LYS A 77 -14.29 -14.71 6.27
C LYS A 77 -15.44 -14.54 5.26
N GLU A 78 -16.39 -13.65 5.52
CA GLU A 78 -17.55 -13.39 4.67
C GLU A 78 -17.13 -12.88 3.29
N LEU A 79 -16.24 -11.91 3.25
CA LEU A 79 -15.74 -11.32 2.02
C LEU A 79 -14.59 -12.09 1.38
N ARG A 80 -14.20 -13.25 1.92
CA ARG A 80 -13.09 -14.08 1.41
C ARG A 80 -11.79 -13.28 1.28
N ILE A 81 -11.46 -12.52 2.32
CA ILE A 81 -10.20 -11.78 2.42
C ILE A 81 -9.12 -12.74 2.92
N GLU A 82 -8.02 -12.80 2.23
CA GLU A 82 -6.84 -13.53 2.69
C GLU A 82 -5.99 -12.62 3.56
N THR A 83 -5.72 -13.05 4.78
CA THR A 83 -4.80 -12.36 5.68
C THR A 83 -3.40 -12.95 5.56
N VAL A 84 -2.41 -12.08 5.47
CA VAL A 84 -1.00 -12.45 5.35
C VAL A 84 -0.21 -11.79 6.46
N THR A 85 0.32 -12.59 7.39
CA THR A 85 1.18 -12.08 8.46
C THR A 85 2.61 -11.98 7.96
N LEU A 86 3.17 -10.77 7.96
CA LEU A 86 4.55 -10.51 7.54
C LEU A 86 5.33 -9.77 8.62
N PRO A 87 6.61 -10.12 8.83
CA PRO A 87 7.51 -9.31 9.64
C PRO A 87 7.86 -8.00 8.91
N TYR A 88 8.22 -6.97 9.66
CA TYR A 88 8.78 -5.73 9.11
C TYR A 88 10.31 -5.83 9.07
N LEU A 89 10.88 -6.01 7.91
CA LEU A 89 12.33 -6.19 7.70
C LEU A 89 12.96 -4.97 7.03
N CYS A 90 12.22 -4.26 6.20
CA CYS A 90 12.68 -3.07 5.47
C CYS A 90 12.60 -1.79 6.31
N ILE A 91 13.03 -1.88 7.59
CA ILE A 91 12.97 -0.76 8.54
C ILE A 91 13.98 0.32 8.14
N PRO A 92 13.56 1.58 7.92
CA PRO A 92 14.49 2.67 7.65
C PRO A 92 15.35 3.00 8.88
N PRO A 93 16.56 3.57 8.70
CA PRO A 93 17.41 3.98 9.81
C PRO A 93 16.69 4.92 10.79
N LYS A 94 17.07 4.86 12.06
CA LYS A 94 16.51 5.75 13.08
C LYS A 94 16.76 7.22 12.71
N GLY A 95 15.72 8.04 12.88
CA GLY A 95 15.79 9.48 12.61
C GLY A 95 15.51 9.89 11.15
N TRP A 96 15.36 8.94 10.22
CA TRP A 96 15.06 9.29 8.81
C TRP A 96 13.67 9.88 8.63
N TYR A 97 12.68 9.38 9.38
CA TYR A 97 11.30 9.85 9.27
C TYR A 97 10.68 9.99 10.65
N GLY A 98 10.17 11.18 10.97
CA GLY A 98 9.43 11.44 12.21
C GLY A 98 7.98 10.95 12.16
N ALA A 99 7.44 10.78 10.94
CA ALA A 99 6.11 10.24 10.65
C ALA A 99 6.20 9.25 9.51
N TRP A 100 5.21 8.35 9.39
CA TRP A 100 5.08 7.45 8.24
C TRP A 100 6.21 6.44 8.05
N ARG A 101 7.01 6.14 9.06
CA ARG A 101 8.07 5.11 8.98
C ARG A 101 7.54 3.74 8.60
N ASN A 102 6.33 3.44 9.01
CA ASN A 102 5.61 2.21 8.68
C ASN A 102 5.32 2.04 7.18
N GLN A 103 5.38 3.11 6.37
CA GLN A 103 5.21 3.02 4.91
C GLN A 103 6.26 2.12 4.25
N PHE A 104 7.44 1.98 4.85
CA PHE A 104 8.48 1.08 4.35
C PHE A 104 8.09 -0.41 4.47
N TYR A 105 7.07 -0.75 5.25
CA TYR A 105 6.49 -2.09 5.29
C TYR A 105 5.96 -2.53 3.92
N LEU A 106 5.62 -1.59 3.05
CA LEU A 106 5.26 -1.86 1.68
C LEU A 106 6.33 -2.63 0.91
N TYR A 107 7.63 -2.40 1.19
CA TYR A 107 8.70 -3.15 0.53
C TYR A 107 8.72 -4.63 0.92
N ASP A 108 8.35 -4.97 2.16
CA ASP A 108 8.22 -6.37 2.58
C ASP A 108 7.02 -7.03 1.88
N ILE A 109 5.92 -6.30 1.70
CA ILE A 109 4.76 -6.75 0.93
C ILE A 109 5.14 -6.99 -0.54
N LEU A 110 5.83 -6.06 -1.18
CA LEU A 110 6.27 -6.22 -2.57
C LEU A 110 7.19 -7.42 -2.75
N ARG A 111 8.15 -7.65 -1.85
CA ARG A 111 9.02 -8.83 -1.86
C ARG A 111 8.25 -10.15 -1.66
N TYR A 112 7.20 -10.14 -0.86
CA TYR A 112 6.33 -11.30 -0.70
C TYR A 112 5.54 -11.57 -1.98
N MET A 113 4.94 -10.53 -2.57
CA MET A 113 4.14 -10.65 -3.78
C MET A 113 4.96 -11.00 -5.01
N GLU A 114 6.20 -10.52 -5.13
CA GLU A 114 7.15 -10.91 -6.19
C GLU A 114 7.31 -12.44 -6.30
N LYS A 115 7.37 -13.12 -5.15
CA LYS A 115 7.50 -14.59 -5.11
C LYS A 115 6.20 -15.34 -5.37
N ARG A 116 5.07 -14.67 -5.26
CA ARG A 116 3.74 -15.25 -5.34
C ARG A 116 3.09 -15.07 -6.72
N MET A 117 3.31 -13.92 -7.33
CA MET A 117 2.68 -13.53 -8.59
C MET A 117 3.30 -14.24 -9.78
N GLN A 118 2.46 -14.53 -10.78
CA GLN A 118 2.88 -14.94 -12.10
C GLN A 118 3.08 -13.70 -13.01
N ALA A 119 3.72 -13.89 -14.15
CA ALA A 119 4.09 -12.78 -15.05
C ALA A 119 2.92 -11.88 -15.48
N ASP A 120 1.74 -12.46 -15.67
CA ASP A 120 0.54 -11.73 -16.12
C ASP A 120 -0.39 -11.30 -14.98
N ASP A 121 -0.04 -11.62 -13.73
CA ASP A 121 -0.81 -11.17 -12.57
C ASP A 121 -0.63 -9.67 -12.35
N THR A 122 -1.61 -9.02 -11.74
CA THR A 122 -1.55 -7.61 -11.38
C THR A 122 -1.77 -7.42 -9.88
N LEU A 123 -1.10 -6.43 -9.31
CA LEU A 123 -1.23 -6.05 -7.90
C LEU A 123 -1.60 -4.57 -7.80
N LEU A 124 -2.74 -4.30 -7.16
CA LEU A 124 -3.12 -2.98 -6.69
C LEU A 124 -2.91 -2.92 -5.18
N ILE A 125 -2.09 -1.99 -4.72
CA ILE A 125 -1.93 -1.69 -3.29
C ILE A 125 -2.45 -0.29 -3.03
N CYS A 126 -3.38 -0.16 -2.09
CA CYS A 126 -3.95 1.11 -1.67
C CYS A 126 -3.86 1.26 -0.16
N ASP A 127 -3.81 2.50 0.31
CA ASP A 127 -4.07 2.82 1.70
C ASP A 127 -5.52 2.46 2.07
N ALA A 128 -5.75 2.04 3.30
CA ALA A 128 -7.04 1.52 3.74
C ALA A 128 -8.18 2.57 3.78
N ASP A 129 -7.86 3.85 3.66
CA ASP A 129 -8.82 4.95 3.55
C ASP A 129 -9.36 5.17 2.12
N CYS A 130 -8.92 4.34 1.17
CA CYS A 130 -9.45 4.33 -0.20
C CYS A 130 -10.78 3.57 -0.28
N LEU A 131 -11.71 4.08 -1.09
CA LEU A 131 -12.97 3.41 -1.42
C LEU A 131 -13.01 3.08 -2.91
N CYS A 132 -13.39 1.87 -3.24
CA CYS A 132 -13.65 1.49 -4.63
C CYS A 132 -15.04 1.98 -5.04
N MET A 133 -15.10 2.89 -6.03
CA MET A 133 -16.35 3.52 -6.48
C MET A 133 -16.80 3.02 -7.86
N ARG A 134 -15.99 2.18 -8.52
CA ARG A 134 -16.28 1.61 -9.86
C ARG A 134 -15.37 0.43 -10.15
N PRO A 135 -15.73 -0.45 -11.12
CA PRO A 135 -14.82 -1.52 -11.55
C PRO A 135 -13.49 -0.98 -12.08
N LEU A 136 -12.39 -1.65 -11.76
CA LEU A 136 -11.03 -1.27 -12.14
C LEU A 136 -10.44 -2.14 -13.27
N GLY A 137 -11.30 -2.82 -14.05
CA GLY A 137 -10.86 -3.71 -15.12
C GLY A 137 -9.92 -3.06 -16.13
N GLN A 138 -10.19 -1.79 -16.50
CA GLN A 138 -9.31 -1.04 -17.39
C GLN A 138 -7.94 -0.79 -16.76
N LEU A 139 -7.87 -0.42 -15.48
CA LEU A 139 -6.61 -0.21 -14.76
C LEU A 139 -5.74 -1.48 -14.78
N PHE A 140 -6.34 -2.64 -14.50
CA PHE A 140 -5.63 -3.91 -14.55
C PHE A 140 -5.16 -4.28 -15.96
N SER A 141 -5.99 -4.02 -16.98
CA SER A 141 -5.62 -4.22 -18.37
C SER A 141 -4.43 -3.35 -18.78
N ASP A 142 -4.46 -2.06 -18.42
CA ASP A 142 -3.39 -1.11 -18.73
C ASP A 142 -2.10 -1.46 -17.99
N THR A 143 -2.21 -1.89 -16.72
CA THR A 143 -1.04 -2.35 -15.94
C THR A 143 -0.37 -3.55 -16.62
N ARG A 144 -1.12 -4.53 -17.11
CA ARG A 144 -0.55 -5.66 -17.88
C ARG A 144 0.14 -5.21 -19.15
N LYS A 145 -0.43 -4.24 -19.83
CA LYS A 145 0.11 -3.74 -21.11
C LYS A 145 1.37 -2.91 -20.92
N TYR A 146 1.40 -2.05 -19.89
CA TYR A 146 2.45 -1.04 -19.72
C TYR A 146 3.41 -1.33 -18.57
N GLY A 147 3.16 -2.37 -17.78
CA GLY A 147 3.99 -2.82 -16.66
C GLY A 147 3.65 -2.16 -15.33
N SER A 148 3.28 -0.89 -15.31
CA SER A 148 2.89 -0.17 -14.09
C SER A 148 1.91 0.96 -14.37
N ALA A 149 1.10 1.28 -13.36
CA ALA A 149 0.26 2.47 -13.34
C ALA A 149 0.50 3.21 -12.02
N LEU A 150 0.82 4.49 -12.11
CA LEU A 150 1.06 5.35 -10.97
C LEU A 150 0.08 6.53 -11.00
N TYR A 151 -0.17 7.10 -9.82
CA TYR A 151 -0.96 8.31 -9.73
C TYR A 151 -0.23 9.47 -10.40
N ASP A 152 -0.90 10.12 -11.35
CA ASP A 152 -0.40 11.35 -11.96
C ASP A 152 -0.78 12.55 -11.08
N ALA A 153 0.23 13.23 -10.57
CA ALA A 153 0.08 14.42 -9.75
C ALA A 153 0.49 15.71 -10.50
N SER A 154 0.60 15.66 -11.82
CA SER A 154 1.04 16.79 -12.65
C SER A 154 0.11 18.00 -12.59
N ASP A 155 -1.17 17.80 -12.26
CA ASP A 155 -2.16 18.85 -12.01
C ASP A 155 -1.99 19.55 -10.63
N ARG A 156 -1.06 19.06 -9.80
CA ARG A 156 -0.80 19.58 -8.45
C ARG A 156 0.68 19.92 -8.23
N PRO A 157 1.27 20.78 -9.07
CA PRO A 157 2.71 21.08 -9.06
C PRO A 157 3.20 21.69 -7.74
N ASP A 158 2.30 22.37 -7.02
CA ASP A 158 2.59 23.05 -5.75
C ASP A 158 2.40 22.13 -4.52
N LEU A 159 1.96 20.89 -4.73
CA LEU A 159 1.87 19.90 -3.65
C LEU A 159 3.25 19.68 -3.05
N LYS A 160 3.37 19.86 -1.73
CA LYS A 160 4.63 19.68 -1.01
C LYS A 160 4.72 18.28 -0.42
N VAL A 161 5.83 17.62 -0.67
CA VAL A 161 6.22 16.36 -0.01
C VAL A 161 7.50 16.66 0.77
N ASN A 162 7.45 16.52 2.08
CA ASN A 162 8.59 16.86 2.99
C ASN A 162 9.14 18.29 2.77
N GLY A 163 8.25 19.25 2.49
CA GLY A 163 8.63 20.65 2.30
C GLY A 163 9.09 21.01 0.89
N ILE A 164 9.27 20.05 0.00
CA ILE A 164 9.68 20.22 -1.40
C ILE A 164 8.45 20.07 -2.29
N THR A 165 8.25 20.98 -3.24
CA THR A 165 7.13 20.88 -4.20
C THR A 165 7.39 19.77 -5.23
N LEU A 166 6.31 19.20 -5.80
CA LEU A 166 6.46 18.21 -6.88
C LEU A 166 7.19 18.80 -8.09
N LYS A 167 7.02 20.10 -8.35
CA LYS A 167 7.76 20.82 -9.39
C LYS A 167 9.27 20.82 -9.13
N GLU A 168 9.69 21.11 -7.89
CA GLU A 168 11.12 21.07 -7.50
C GLU A 168 11.67 19.66 -7.58
N LEU A 169 10.91 18.65 -7.15
CA LEU A 169 11.31 17.23 -7.27
C LEU A 169 11.51 16.82 -8.72
N SER A 170 10.64 17.25 -9.64
CA SER A 170 10.80 16.93 -11.07
C SER A 170 12.07 17.56 -11.66
N LEU A 171 12.44 18.75 -11.22
CA LEU A 171 13.68 19.41 -11.67
C LEU A 171 14.94 18.69 -11.18
N ILE A 172 14.92 18.11 -10.01
CA ILE A 172 16.06 17.30 -9.49
C ILE A 172 16.29 16.07 -10.38
N HIS A 173 15.24 15.38 -10.81
CA HIS A 173 15.36 14.24 -11.70
C HIS A 173 15.80 14.55 -13.13
N ILE A 174 15.54 15.76 -13.62
CA ILE A 174 15.96 16.21 -14.96
C ILE A 174 17.45 16.59 -14.99
N SER A 175 18.03 16.97 -13.86
CA SER A 175 19.42 17.42 -13.74
C SER A 175 20.41 16.29 -13.41
N GLU A 176 19.97 15.08 -13.19
CA GLU A 176 20.91 13.94 -13.05
C GLU A 176 21.45 13.53 -14.43
N PRO A 177 22.78 13.43 -14.58
CA PRO A 177 23.36 12.98 -15.85
C PRO A 177 22.95 11.53 -16.11
N THR A 178 22.24 11.36 -17.20
CA THR A 178 21.87 10.07 -17.74
C THR A 178 23.07 9.18 -17.94
N ARG A 179 22.93 7.90 -17.54
CA ARG A 179 23.66 6.68 -17.90
C ARG A 179 25.18 6.83 -18.12
N PRO A 180 25.99 6.04 -17.43
CA PRO A 180 27.33 5.73 -17.94
C PRO A 180 27.20 5.09 -19.32
N GLU A 181 27.91 5.64 -20.31
CA GLU A 181 28.03 5.00 -21.61
C GLU A 181 28.65 3.60 -21.44
N PRO A 182 28.19 2.59 -22.21
CA PRO A 182 28.84 1.28 -22.15
C PRO A 182 30.27 1.41 -22.55
N ILE A 183 31.17 0.97 -21.69
CA ILE A 183 32.61 0.85 -21.99
C ILE A 183 32.74 -0.17 -23.13
N SER A 184 33.17 0.32 -24.26
CA SER A 184 33.54 -0.49 -25.43
C SER A 184 34.78 -1.35 -25.15
#